data_2683e5a846abb88432fc2bc4273f8eff
#
_entry.id   2683e5a846abb88432fc2bc4273f8eff
#
_cell.length_a   1.000
_cell.length_b   1.000
_cell.length_c   1.000
_cell.angle_alpha   90.00
_cell.angle_beta   90.00
_cell.angle_gamma   90.00
#
_symmetry.space_group_name_H-M   'P 1'
#
loop_
_entity.id
_entity.type
_entity.pdbx_description
1 polymer ?
#
loop_
_entity_poly.entity_id
_entity_poly.type
_entity_poly.pdbx_seq_one_letter_code
_entity_poly.pdbx_strand_id
1 'polypeptide(L)'
;MNKVKISITKLFFYIFWTLLLVGKGLGMTSANSLMVTITWAAIVFAILKMIFSKWKKQELVITGILLVLGLLVFVKSRDAAVLLTIISICAAKNIDLNGLFKYSFWLKFGMFLTRTMLALANIIDRQVLIRNDSGNIHTVRYGLGYGQPNATHYTLFVICVLLFLAYKNIKTWVCLLYTSDAADEAR
;
A
#
# COMPACT_ATOMS: atom_id res chain seq x y z
N MET A 1 25.24 6.52 22.73
CA MET A 1 24.71 5.79 21.56
C MET A 1 23.76 4.71 22.03
N ASN A 2 22.46 4.95 21.98
CA ASN A 2 21.45 3.94 22.34
C ASN A 2 21.41 2.88 21.23
N LYS A 3 21.89 1.68 21.51
CA LYS A 3 21.73 0.52 20.62
C LYS A 3 20.24 0.22 20.50
N VAL A 4 19.62 0.55 19.38
CA VAL A 4 18.23 0.19 19.08
C VAL A 4 18.20 -1.34 18.96
N LYS A 5 17.75 -2.01 20.01
CA LYS A 5 17.56 -3.46 20.02
C LYS A 5 16.29 -3.75 19.23
N ILE A 6 16.42 -3.92 17.92
CA ILE A 6 15.28 -4.29 17.06
C ILE A 6 14.88 -5.72 17.46
N SER A 7 13.65 -5.87 17.93
CA SER A 7 13.09 -7.20 18.20
C SER A 7 12.95 -7.96 16.87
N ILE A 8 13.38 -9.21 16.82
CA ILE A 8 13.29 -10.10 15.65
C ILE A 8 11.85 -10.12 15.08
N THR A 9 10.86 -10.09 15.96
CA THR A 9 9.44 -10.05 15.55
C THR A 9 9.08 -8.78 14.80
N LYS A 10 9.65 -7.62 15.17
CA LYS A 10 9.45 -6.37 14.44
C LYS A 10 10.14 -6.43 13.08
N LEU A 11 11.34 -7.01 13.01
CA LEU A 11 12.06 -7.17 11.75
C LEU A 11 11.25 -7.98 10.73
N PHE A 12 10.69 -9.14 11.12
CA PHE A 12 9.85 -9.94 10.25
C PHE A 12 8.62 -9.18 9.76
N PHE A 13 7.99 -8.37 10.61
CA PHE A 13 6.89 -7.53 10.20
C PHE A 13 7.30 -6.48 9.15
N TYR A 14 8.41 -5.77 9.37
CA TYR A 14 8.86 -4.76 8.41
C TYR A 14 9.29 -5.37 7.08
N ILE A 15 9.89 -6.57 7.06
CA ILE A 15 10.19 -7.29 5.81
C ILE A 15 8.89 -7.64 5.08
N PHE A 16 7.93 -8.25 5.76
CA PHE A 16 6.59 -8.53 5.22
C PHE A 16 5.95 -7.29 4.60
N TRP A 17 5.89 -6.22 5.39
CA TRP A 17 5.25 -4.97 4.99
C TRP A 17 5.94 -4.30 3.80
N THR A 18 7.28 -4.28 3.80
CA THR A 18 8.09 -3.74 2.70
C THR A 18 7.84 -4.50 1.41
N LEU A 19 7.84 -5.83 1.44
CA LEU A 19 7.60 -6.66 0.26
C LEU A 19 6.23 -6.35 -0.37
N LEU A 20 5.17 -6.22 0.45
CA LEU A 20 3.85 -5.85 -0.05
C LEU A 20 3.81 -4.43 -0.62
N LEU A 21 4.42 -3.46 0.08
CA LEU A 21 4.44 -2.07 -0.38
C LEU A 21 5.24 -1.91 -1.67
N VAL A 22 6.40 -2.58 -1.79
CA VAL A 22 7.25 -2.52 -2.98
C VAL A 22 6.56 -3.16 -4.18
N GLY A 23 6.01 -4.35 -4.03
CA GLY A 23 5.26 -5.01 -5.12
C GLY A 23 4.15 -4.13 -5.67
N LYS A 24 3.31 -3.57 -4.80
CA LYS A 24 2.24 -2.63 -5.20
C LYS A 24 2.77 -1.28 -5.69
N GLY A 25 3.83 -0.77 -5.09
CA GLY A 25 4.45 0.51 -5.45
C GLY A 25 5.11 0.49 -6.82
N LEU A 26 5.65 -0.65 -7.24
CA LEU A 26 6.18 -0.86 -8.57
C LEU A 26 5.07 -1.09 -9.63
N GLY A 27 3.81 -0.96 -9.25
CA GLY A 27 2.66 -1.13 -10.14
C GLY A 27 2.51 -2.57 -10.66
N MET A 28 3.06 -3.54 -9.95
CA MET A 28 2.87 -4.95 -10.30
C MET A 28 1.43 -5.35 -10.01
N THR A 29 0.82 -6.04 -10.98
CA THR A 29 -0.53 -6.59 -10.85
C THR A 29 -0.47 -8.04 -10.37
N SER A 30 -1.59 -8.56 -9.90
CA SER A 30 -1.72 -9.98 -9.53
C SER A 30 -1.49 -10.96 -10.68
N ALA A 31 -1.55 -10.49 -11.93
CA ALA A 31 -1.23 -11.29 -13.12
C ALA A 31 0.29 -11.48 -13.31
N ASN A 32 1.12 -10.69 -12.62
CA ASN A 32 2.58 -10.80 -12.74
C ASN A 32 3.10 -11.91 -11.80
N SER A 33 3.79 -12.91 -12.35
CA SER A 33 4.35 -14.04 -11.57
C SER A 33 5.31 -13.58 -10.46
N LEU A 34 6.08 -12.52 -10.70
CA LEU A 34 6.94 -11.91 -9.68
C LEU A 34 6.13 -11.37 -8.50
N MET A 35 4.98 -10.72 -8.76
CA MET A 35 4.11 -10.22 -7.68
C MET A 35 3.55 -11.36 -6.84
N VAL A 36 3.18 -12.47 -7.47
CA VAL A 36 2.71 -13.67 -6.79
C VAL A 36 3.81 -14.23 -5.88
N THR A 37 5.03 -14.36 -6.39
CA THR A 37 6.19 -14.85 -5.61
C THR A 37 6.51 -13.93 -4.42
N ILE A 38 6.54 -12.60 -4.63
CA ILE A 38 6.75 -11.61 -3.58
C ILE A 38 5.65 -11.71 -2.51
N THR A 39 4.40 -11.91 -2.94
CA THR A 39 3.26 -12.04 -2.01
C THR A 39 3.39 -13.30 -1.14
N TRP A 40 3.76 -14.44 -1.73
CA TRP A 40 4.00 -15.66 -0.97
C TRP A 40 5.16 -15.52 0.01
N ALA A 41 6.28 -14.93 -0.44
CA ALA A 41 7.40 -14.63 0.45
C ALA A 41 6.98 -13.71 1.61
N ALA A 42 6.20 -12.69 1.33
CA ALA A 42 5.66 -11.80 2.35
C ALA A 42 4.79 -12.56 3.37
N ILE A 43 3.88 -13.43 2.91
CA ILE A 43 3.04 -14.24 3.80
C ILE A 43 3.89 -15.10 4.75
N VAL A 44 4.97 -15.70 4.26
CA VAL A 44 5.88 -16.49 5.11
C VAL A 44 6.43 -15.64 6.26
N PHE A 45 6.91 -14.42 5.98
CA PHE A 45 7.38 -13.50 7.02
C PHE A 45 6.28 -13.07 7.99
N ALA A 46 5.05 -12.88 7.52
CA ALA A 46 3.90 -12.59 8.38
C ALA A 46 3.60 -13.76 9.33
N ILE A 47 3.61 -14.99 8.82
CA ILE A 47 3.40 -16.21 9.63
C ILE A 47 4.51 -16.34 10.66
N LEU A 48 5.78 -16.21 10.28
CA LEU A 48 6.90 -16.22 11.21
C LEU A 48 6.73 -15.18 12.32
N LYS A 49 6.34 -13.94 11.96
CA LYS A 49 6.05 -12.90 12.94
C LYS A 49 4.92 -13.31 13.90
N MET A 50 3.86 -13.92 13.40
CA MET A 50 2.73 -14.35 14.22
C MET A 50 3.14 -15.48 15.18
N ILE A 51 3.93 -16.46 14.74
CA ILE A 51 4.43 -17.58 15.55
C ILE A 51 5.34 -17.06 16.69
N PHE A 52 6.25 -16.14 16.39
CA PHE A 52 7.16 -15.58 17.39
C PHE A 52 6.54 -14.49 18.28
N SER A 53 5.28 -14.11 18.05
CA SER A 53 4.57 -13.14 18.89
C SER A 53 3.93 -13.81 20.09
N LYS A 54 3.95 -13.11 21.24
CA LYS A 54 3.23 -13.57 22.44
C LYS A 54 1.75 -13.23 22.32
N TRP A 55 0.90 -14.25 22.42
CA TRP A 55 -0.56 -14.11 22.29
C TRP A 55 -1.25 -14.40 23.63
N LYS A 56 -2.28 -13.61 23.96
CA LYS A 56 -3.24 -13.96 25.00
C LYS A 56 -4.25 -14.95 24.41
N LYS A 57 -4.83 -15.84 25.24
CA LYS A 57 -5.80 -16.86 24.78
C LYS A 57 -6.97 -16.25 23.97
N GLN A 58 -7.52 -15.13 24.43
CA GLN A 58 -8.62 -14.43 23.74
C GLN A 58 -8.20 -13.90 22.37
N GLU A 59 -7.00 -13.29 22.27
CA GLU A 59 -6.47 -12.77 21.03
C GLU A 59 -6.21 -13.89 20.01
N LEU A 60 -5.74 -15.06 20.48
CA LEU A 60 -5.50 -16.22 19.63
C LEU A 60 -6.80 -16.73 19.03
N VAL A 61 -7.88 -16.82 19.82
CA VAL A 61 -9.19 -17.26 19.36
C VAL A 61 -9.72 -16.29 18.31
N ILE A 62 -9.68 -14.98 18.57
CA ILE A 62 -10.18 -13.96 17.63
C ILE A 62 -9.36 -14.01 16.32
N THR A 63 -8.04 -14.08 16.43
CA THR A 63 -7.15 -14.20 15.25
C THR A 63 -7.45 -15.46 14.45
N GLY A 64 -7.68 -16.60 15.13
CA GLY A 64 -8.05 -17.86 14.50
C GLY A 64 -9.36 -17.75 13.72
N ILE A 65 -10.41 -17.18 14.34
CA ILE A 65 -11.69 -16.96 13.68
C ILE A 65 -11.54 -16.08 12.43
N LEU A 66 -10.82 -14.96 12.56
CA LEU A 66 -10.58 -14.05 11.43
C LEU A 66 -9.83 -14.73 10.28
N LEU A 67 -8.80 -15.53 10.59
CA LEU A 67 -8.05 -16.26 9.57
C LEU A 67 -8.91 -17.31 8.87
N VAL A 68 -9.74 -18.05 9.61
CA VAL A 68 -10.68 -19.01 9.02
C VAL A 68 -11.68 -18.29 8.09
N LEU A 69 -12.25 -17.16 8.52
CA LEU A 69 -13.15 -16.37 7.67
C LEU A 69 -12.43 -15.87 6.42
N GLY A 70 -11.20 -15.36 6.55
CA GLY A 70 -10.38 -14.93 5.41
C GLY A 70 -10.08 -16.06 4.42
N LEU A 71 -9.79 -17.27 4.92
CA LEU A 71 -9.57 -18.46 4.11
C LEU A 71 -10.85 -18.89 3.37
N LEU A 72 -12.01 -18.88 4.04
CA LEU A 72 -13.29 -19.21 3.40
C LEU A 72 -13.62 -18.23 2.27
N VAL A 73 -13.39 -16.93 2.48
CA VAL A 73 -13.57 -15.93 1.43
C VAL A 73 -12.60 -16.19 0.27
N PHE A 74 -11.33 -16.43 0.56
CA PHE A 74 -10.32 -16.73 -0.46
C PHE A 74 -10.68 -17.96 -1.30
N VAL A 75 -11.11 -19.05 -0.68
CA VAL A 75 -11.50 -20.29 -1.39
C VAL A 75 -12.69 -20.04 -2.31
N LYS A 76 -13.67 -19.22 -1.87
CA LYS A 76 -14.87 -18.95 -2.65
C LYS A 76 -14.67 -17.91 -3.75
N SER A 77 -13.96 -16.81 -3.46
CA SER A 77 -13.77 -15.70 -4.40
C SER A 77 -12.53 -15.83 -5.28
N ARG A 78 -11.57 -16.68 -4.89
CA ARG A 78 -10.23 -16.77 -5.50
C ARG A 78 -9.44 -15.46 -5.43
N ASP A 79 -9.90 -14.49 -4.61
CA ASP A 79 -9.23 -13.21 -4.40
C ASP A 79 -8.54 -13.20 -3.01
N ALA A 80 -7.22 -12.98 -3.03
CA ALA A 80 -6.40 -12.97 -1.81
C ALA A 80 -6.48 -11.65 -1.04
N ALA A 81 -7.16 -10.61 -1.53
CA ALA A 81 -7.13 -9.27 -0.94
C ALA A 81 -7.63 -9.26 0.51
N VAL A 82 -8.77 -9.91 0.79
CA VAL A 82 -9.35 -9.99 2.14
C VAL A 82 -8.43 -10.78 3.07
N LEU A 83 -7.92 -11.91 2.63
CA LEU A 83 -7.01 -12.75 3.41
C LEU A 83 -5.72 -11.99 3.76
N LEU A 84 -5.12 -11.30 2.79
CA LEU A 84 -3.92 -10.48 2.99
C LEU A 84 -4.18 -9.33 3.98
N THR A 85 -5.35 -8.71 3.90
CA THR A 85 -5.75 -7.65 4.86
C THR A 85 -5.83 -8.19 6.27
N ILE A 86 -6.47 -9.35 6.47
CA ILE A 86 -6.57 -9.99 7.80
C ILE A 86 -5.19 -10.38 8.31
N ILE A 87 -4.35 -11.00 7.48
CA ILE A 87 -2.97 -11.35 7.84
C ILE A 87 -2.20 -10.08 8.24
N SER A 88 -2.36 -8.98 7.50
CA SER A 88 -1.67 -7.71 7.80
C SER A 88 -2.09 -7.14 9.15
N ILE A 89 -3.39 -7.15 9.47
CA ILE A 89 -3.93 -6.68 10.76
C ILE A 89 -3.39 -7.56 11.90
N CYS A 90 -3.46 -8.87 11.76
CA CYS A 90 -2.97 -9.82 12.78
C CYS A 90 -1.44 -9.69 12.98
N ALA A 91 -0.70 -9.53 11.89
CA ALA A 91 0.75 -9.34 11.95
C ALA A 91 1.15 -7.97 12.52
N ALA A 92 0.32 -6.93 12.44
CA ALA A 92 0.60 -5.61 13.00
C ALA A 92 0.56 -5.54 14.53
N LYS A 93 0.20 -6.63 15.19
CA LYS A 93 0.21 -6.71 16.67
C LYS A 93 1.55 -6.27 17.25
N ASN A 94 1.52 -5.40 18.29
CA ASN A 94 2.69 -4.85 19.00
C ASN A 94 3.65 -4.03 18.10
N ILE A 95 3.16 -3.51 16.97
CA ILE A 95 3.87 -2.56 16.12
C ILE A 95 3.41 -1.14 16.48
N ASP A 96 4.36 -0.22 16.56
CA ASP A 96 4.04 1.21 16.67
C ASP A 96 3.44 1.70 15.35
N LEU A 97 2.16 2.04 15.38
CA LEU A 97 1.43 2.49 14.19
C LEU A 97 1.96 3.81 13.65
N ASN A 98 2.39 4.74 14.52
CA ASN A 98 2.90 6.03 14.07
C ASN A 98 4.23 5.86 13.31
N GLY A 99 5.13 5.04 13.82
CA GLY A 99 6.36 4.66 13.13
C GLY A 99 6.08 3.93 11.82
N LEU A 100 5.08 3.04 11.80
CA LEU A 100 4.67 2.30 10.60
C LEU A 100 4.12 3.25 9.52
N PHE A 101 3.27 4.22 9.89
CA PHE A 101 2.73 5.19 8.93
C PHE A 101 3.82 6.09 8.33
N LYS A 102 4.76 6.57 9.15
CA LYS A 102 5.93 7.34 8.67
C LYS A 102 6.78 6.53 7.71
N TYR A 103 7.09 5.29 8.07
CA TYR A 103 7.84 4.38 7.21
C TYR A 103 7.12 4.12 5.87
N SER A 104 5.82 3.79 5.93
CA SER A 104 4.99 3.53 4.76
C SER A 104 4.87 4.75 3.84
N PHE A 105 4.74 5.95 4.43
CA PHE A 105 4.72 7.20 3.70
C PHE A 105 6.00 7.40 2.89
N TRP A 106 7.16 7.37 3.55
CA TRP A 106 8.43 7.61 2.86
C TRP A 106 8.73 6.57 1.79
N LEU A 107 8.41 5.30 2.06
CA LEU A 107 8.61 4.22 1.09
C LEU A 107 7.69 4.40 -0.13
N LYS A 108 6.40 4.65 0.08
CA LYS A 108 5.43 4.88 -1.00
C LYS A 108 5.74 6.15 -1.80
N PHE A 109 6.05 7.23 -1.12
CA PHE A 109 6.42 8.50 -1.74
C PHE A 109 7.68 8.38 -2.59
N GLY A 110 8.73 7.76 -2.05
CA GLY A 110 9.96 7.50 -2.80
C GLY A 110 9.73 6.68 -4.07
N MET A 111 8.97 5.59 -3.97
CA MET A 111 8.63 4.76 -5.13
C MET A 111 7.78 5.53 -6.16
N PHE A 112 6.80 6.30 -5.69
CA PHE A 112 5.99 7.12 -6.57
C PHE A 112 6.85 8.15 -7.33
N LEU A 113 7.72 8.86 -6.62
CA LEU A 113 8.61 9.85 -7.22
C LEU A 113 9.55 9.21 -8.24
N THR A 114 10.22 8.10 -7.87
CA THR A 114 11.12 7.37 -8.76
C THR A 114 10.39 6.93 -10.04
N ARG A 115 9.20 6.34 -9.89
CA ARG A 115 8.43 5.84 -11.02
C ARG A 115 7.96 6.98 -11.95
N THR A 116 7.50 8.07 -11.37
CA THR A 116 7.10 9.27 -12.13
C THR A 116 8.29 9.86 -12.88
N MET A 117 9.47 9.96 -12.24
CA MET A 117 10.68 10.45 -12.89
C MET A 117 11.14 9.55 -14.05
N LEU A 118 11.09 8.23 -13.88
CA LEU A 118 11.40 7.28 -14.95
C LEU A 118 10.40 7.38 -16.13
N ALA A 119 9.12 7.62 -15.84
CA ALA A 119 8.11 7.84 -16.88
C ALA A 119 8.33 9.18 -17.61
N LEU A 120 8.70 10.25 -16.90
CA LEU A 120 9.03 11.54 -17.51
C LEU A 120 10.29 11.46 -18.36
N ALA A 121 11.28 10.67 -17.95
CA ALA A 121 12.50 10.39 -18.72
C ALA A 121 12.27 9.43 -19.91
N ASN A 122 11.03 8.97 -20.17
CA ASN A 122 10.68 7.98 -21.20
C ASN A 122 11.37 6.62 -21.06
N ILE A 123 11.85 6.28 -19.86
CA ILE A 123 12.44 4.95 -19.56
C ILE A 123 11.32 3.93 -19.35
N ILE A 124 10.21 4.36 -18.78
CA ILE A 124 8.99 3.55 -18.60
C ILE A 124 7.87 4.19 -19.40
N ASP A 125 7.02 3.35 -19.99
CA ASP A 125 5.87 3.79 -20.77
C ASP A 125 4.95 4.71 -19.94
N ARG A 126 4.66 5.89 -20.48
CA ARG A 126 3.80 6.90 -19.84
C ARG A 126 2.34 6.47 -19.78
N GLN A 127 1.94 5.51 -20.61
CA GLN A 127 0.57 5.06 -20.80
C GLN A 127 -0.44 6.20 -20.82
N VAL A 128 -0.66 6.69 -22.03
CA VAL A 128 -1.63 7.75 -22.30
C VAL A 128 -2.96 7.10 -22.65
N LEU A 129 -4.00 7.38 -21.88
CA LEU A 129 -5.34 6.89 -22.14
C LEU A 129 -6.14 8.03 -22.77
N ILE A 130 -6.47 7.88 -24.06
CA ILE A 130 -7.32 8.83 -24.78
C ILE A 130 -8.74 8.28 -24.69
N ARG A 131 -9.63 9.04 -24.06
CA ARG A 131 -11.05 8.72 -24.00
C ARG A 131 -11.81 9.64 -24.97
N ASN A 132 -12.45 9.02 -25.94
CA ASN A 132 -13.37 9.71 -26.85
C ASN A 132 -14.75 9.71 -26.19
N ASP A 133 -15.13 10.81 -25.55
CA ASP A 133 -16.51 11.00 -25.15
C ASP A 133 -17.31 11.51 -26.38
N SER A 134 -18.55 11.07 -26.51
CA SER A 134 -19.43 11.24 -27.67
C SER A 134 -19.76 12.72 -28.08
N GLY A 135 -18.76 13.58 -28.08
CA GLY A 135 -18.91 15.01 -28.38
C GLY A 135 -17.57 15.72 -28.55
N ASN A 136 -16.68 15.22 -29.41
CA ASN A 136 -15.41 15.88 -29.81
C ASN A 136 -14.45 16.36 -28.70
N ILE A 137 -14.62 15.95 -27.45
CA ILE A 137 -13.72 16.31 -26.37
C ILE A 137 -12.82 15.10 -26.10
N HIS A 138 -11.57 15.16 -26.60
CA HIS A 138 -10.56 14.18 -26.31
C HIS A 138 -9.97 14.45 -24.92
N THR A 139 -10.39 13.70 -23.90
CA THR A 139 -9.73 13.75 -22.59
C THR A 139 -8.49 12.86 -22.61
N VAL A 140 -7.33 13.48 -22.49
CA VAL A 140 -6.04 12.79 -22.42
C VAL A 140 -5.68 12.59 -20.95
N ARG A 141 -5.55 11.36 -20.51
CA ARG A 141 -5.17 11.03 -19.13
C ARG A 141 -3.81 10.32 -19.10
N TYR A 142 -2.89 10.82 -18.29
CA TYR A 142 -1.54 10.28 -18.16
C TYR A 142 -1.45 9.31 -16.97
N GLY A 143 -0.96 8.11 -17.22
CA GLY A 143 -0.72 7.08 -16.20
C GLY A 143 0.57 7.28 -15.38
N LEU A 144 1.45 8.20 -15.77
CA LEU A 144 2.72 8.52 -15.09
C LEU A 144 3.53 7.28 -14.66
N GLY A 145 3.60 6.29 -15.58
CA GLY A 145 4.28 5.02 -15.32
C GLY A 145 3.43 3.95 -14.60
N TYR A 146 2.25 4.29 -14.09
CA TYR A 146 1.28 3.31 -13.59
C TYR A 146 0.35 2.89 -14.73
N GLY A 147 0.12 1.59 -14.88
CA GLY A 147 -0.62 1.01 -16.01
C GLY A 147 -2.00 1.61 -16.33
N GLN A 148 -2.55 2.40 -15.42
CA GLN A 148 -3.81 3.14 -15.60
C GLN A 148 -3.76 4.46 -14.84
N PRO A 149 -4.35 5.56 -15.37
CA PRO A 149 -4.42 6.85 -14.69
C PRO A 149 -5.06 6.75 -13.30
N ASN A 150 -6.09 5.92 -13.13
CA ASN A 150 -6.75 5.70 -11.84
C ASN A 150 -5.79 5.12 -10.79
N ALA A 151 -4.81 4.31 -11.19
CA ALA A 151 -3.81 3.76 -10.28
C ALA A 151 -2.86 4.85 -9.75
N THR A 152 -2.55 5.85 -10.57
CA THR A 152 -1.78 7.05 -10.17
C THR A 152 -2.55 7.86 -9.12
N HIS A 153 -3.82 8.18 -9.38
CA HIS A 153 -4.67 8.91 -8.44
C HIS A 153 -4.84 8.16 -7.13
N TYR A 154 -5.11 6.85 -7.20
CA TYR A 154 -5.19 6.01 -5.99
C TYR A 154 -3.88 6.01 -5.19
N THR A 155 -2.73 5.96 -5.87
CA THR A 155 -1.42 5.98 -5.20
C THR A 155 -1.19 7.33 -4.50
N LEU A 156 -1.50 8.44 -5.17
CA LEU A 156 -1.44 9.78 -4.56
C LEU A 156 -2.38 9.90 -3.36
N PHE A 157 -3.62 9.44 -3.47
CA PHE A 157 -4.57 9.43 -2.37
C PHE A 157 -4.02 8.66 -1.17
N VAL A 158 -3.46 7.46 -1.37
CA VAL A 158 -2.86 6.67 -0.29
C VAL A 158 -1.66 7.40 0.34
N ILE A 159 -0.82 8.06 -0.45
CA ILE A 159 0.30 8.87 0.05
C ILE A 159 -0.21 10.02 0.92
N CYS A 160 -1.26 10.74 0.50
CA CYS A 160 -1.89 11.79 1.28
C CYS A 160 -2.44 11.27 2.62
N VAL A 161 -3.16 10.14 2.59
CA VAL A 161 -3.68 9.51 3.82
C VAL A 161 -2.54 9.10 4.76
N LEU A 162 -1.48 8.48 4.25
CA LEU A 162 -0.32 8.08 5.06
C LEU A 162 0.40 9.29 5.66
N LEU A 163 0.54 10.36 4.90
CA LEU A 163 1.10 11.62 5.37
C LEU A 163 0.26 12.17 6.54
N PHE A 164 -1.08 12.21 6.39
CA PHE A 164 -2.01 12.63 7.44
C PHE A 164 -1.86 11.79 8.72
N LEU A 165 -1.83 10.47 8.59
CA LEU A 165 -1.69 9.56 9.73
C LEU A 165 -0.31 9.66 10.40
N ALA A 166 0.74 9.94 9.62
CA ALA A 166 2.12 10.01 10.11
C ALA A 166 2.41 11.31 10.88
N TYR A 167 1.84 12.43 10.47
CA TYR A 167 2.28 13.73 10.97
C TYR A 167 1.22 14.51 11.76
N LYS A 168 -0.02 14.05 11.89
CA LYS A 168 -1.12 14.55 12.74
C LYS A 168 -1.32 16.08 12.81
N ASN A 169 -0.65 16.84 11.97
CA ASN A 169 -0.67 18.30 12.04
C ASN A 169 -1.75 18.85 11.09
N ILE A 170 -2.96 18.99 11.62
CA ILE A 170 -4.18 19.33 10.89
C ILE A 170 -4.06 20.63 10.07
N LYS A 171 -3.28 21.61 10.53
CA LYS A 171 -3.17 22.93 9.85
C LYS A 171 -2.60 22.84 8.42
N THR A 172 -1.64 21.96 8.19
CA THR A 172 -1.01 21.78 6.87
C THR A 172 -1.95 21.05 5.90
N TRP A 173 -2.90 20.28 6.41
CA TRP A 173 -3.80 19.41 5.65
C TRP A 173 -5.02 20.12 5.12
N VAL A 174 -5.57 21.05 5.90
CA VAL A 174 -6.67 21.90 5.44
C VAL A 174 -6.23 22.69 4.22
N CYS A 175 -4.97 23.15 4.18
CA CYS A 175 -4.40 23.84 3.01
C CYS A 175 -4.30 22.94 1.76
N LEU A 176 -3.87 21.68 1.91
CA LEU A 176 -3.73 20.74 0.79
C LEU A 176 -5.08 20.27 0.24
N LEU A 177 -6.08 20.04 1.10
CA LEU A 177 -7.44 19.69 0.67
C LEU A 177 -8.12 20.88 -0.01
N TYR A 178 -7.90 22.09 0.49
CA TYR A 178 -8.47 23.32 -0.10
C TYR A 178 -7.91 23.63 -1.49
N THR A 179 -6.62 23.34 -1.73
CA THR A 179 -6.01 23.50 -3.08
C THR A 179 -6.50 22.46 -4.08
N SER A 180 -6.92 21.29 -3.62
CA SER A 180 -7.51 20.25 -4.48
C SER A 180 -8.93 20.65 -4.96
N ASP A 181 -9.75 21.21 -4.08
CA ASP A 181 -11.10 21.69 -4.41
C ASP A 181 -11.06 22.89 -5.37
N ALA A 182 -10.14 23.83 -5.13
CA ALA A 182 -9.98 25.00 -6.00
C ALA A 182 -9.52 24.64 -7.43
N ALA A 183 -8.88 23.49 -7.63
CA ALA A 183 -8.50 23.02 -8.95
C ALA A 183 -9.68 22.39 -9.73
N ASP A 184 -10.71 21.92 -9.06
CA ASP A 184 -11.93 21.38 -9.69
C ASP A 184 -12.95 22.48 -10.02
N GLU A 185 -12.99 23.57 -9.26
CA GLU A 185 -13.86 24.74 -9.58
C GLU A 185 -13.34 25.60 -10.73
N ALA A 186 -12.07 25.47 -11.12
CA ALA A 186 -11.46 26.20 -12.24
C ALA A 186 -11.61 25.51 -13.61
N ARG A 187 -12.47 24.51 -13.72
CA ARG A 187 -12.85 23.80 -14.95
C ARG A 187 -14.29 24.04 -15.31
#